data_7d3c06b3094a329ea76a022d8d089543
#
_entry.id   7d3c06b3094a329ea76a022d8d089543
#
_cell.length_a   1.000
_cell.length_b   1.000
_cell.length_c   1.000
_cell.angle_alpha   90.00
_cell.angle_beta   90.00
_cell.angle_gamma   90.00
#
_symmetry.space_group_name_H-M   'P 1'
#
loop_
_entity.id
_entity.type
_entity.pdbx_description
1 polymer ?
#
loop_
_entity_poly.entity_id
_entity_poly.type
_entity_poly.pdbx_seq_one_letter_code
_entity_poly.pdbx_strand_id
1 'polypeptide(L)'
;MARDVQQENIYERKTKGRLPVKWTAYEALMYGKYTTKSDVWSYGVLLYEIFTIGGSPYPRMDGRKIANLLQDGYRMPKPQHVDEELYQIMMKCWKNDPDARPTFTELKNQLKDMETLHKKLINMTMYDKQLYANVEDLIV
;
A
#
# COMPACT_ATOMS: atom_id res chain seq x y z
N MET A 1 6.59 25.70 3.40
CA MET A 1 5.68 26.47 2.61
C MET A 1 4.92 25.61 1.61
N ALA A 2 3.68 25.90 1.49
CA ALA A 2 2.87 25.09 0.61
C ALA A 2 3.21 25.38 -0.84
N ARG A 3 3.46 24.35 -1.58
CA ARG A 3 3.58 24.51 -3.00
C ARG A 3 2.21 24.44 -3.61
N ASP A 4 2.13 24.95 -4.79
CA ASP A 4 0.88 24.92 -5.50
C ASP A 4 0.76 23.56 -6.20
N VAL A 5 0.64 22.55 -5.39
CA VAL A 5 0.57 21.19 -5.89
C VAL A 5 -0.73 20.97 -6.66
N GLN A 6 -1.79 21.63 -6.22
CA GLN A 6 -3.07 21.49 -6.91
C GLN A 6 -3.01 21.97 -8.35
N GLN A 7 -2.30 23.03 -8.57
CA GLN A 7 -2.23 23.61 -9.89
C GLN A 7 -1.33 22.80 -10.80
N GLU A 8 -0.17 22.46 -10.31
CA GLU A 8 0.80 21.73 -11.12
C GLU A 8 0.70 20.24 -10.95
N ASN A 9 0.25 19.81 -9.78
CA ASN A 9 0.15 18.40 -9.46
C ASN A 9 1.48 17.67 -9.55
N ILE A 10 2.58 18.42 -9.63
CA ILE A 10 3.92 17.90 -9.74
C ILE A 10 4.81 18.73 -8.84
N TYR A 11 5.69 18.06 -8.13
CA TYR A 11 6.65 18.75 -7.29
C TYR A 11 7.98 18.03 -7.35
N GLU A 12 9.04 18.75 -7.02
CA GLU A 12 10.37 18.19 -6.99
C GLU A 12 10.83 18.06 -5.55
N ARG A 13 11.50 16.99 -5.28
CA ARG A 13 12.13 16.84 -3.97
C ARG A 13 13.39 17.67 -3.97
N LYS A 14 13.37 18.70 -3.17
CA LYS A 14 14.49 19.64 -3.16
C LYS A 14 15.63 19.19 -2.29
N THR A 15 15.37 18.31 -1.34
CA THR A 15 16.42 17.83 -0.48
C THR A 15 17.16 16.70 -1.18
N LYS A 16 18.37 16.49 -0.74
CA LYS A 16 19.16 15.37 -1.24
C LYS A 16 18.54 14.05 -0.85
N GLY A 17 17.75 14.06 0.18
CA GLY A 17 17.08 12.85 0.61
C GLY A 17 16.11 12.37 -0.44
N ARG A 18 16.27 11.15 -0.87
CA ARG A 18 15.37 10.52 -1.80
C ARG A 18 14.62 9.42 -1.10
N LEU A 19 13.45 9.12 -1.62
CA LEU A 19 12.81 7.90 -1.18
C LEU A 19 13.66 6.73 -1.59
N PRO A 20 13.82 5.73 -0.73
CA PRO A 20 14.47 4.50 -1.15
C PRO A 20 13.78 3.92 -2.38
N VAL A 21 14.56 3.28 -3.23
CA VAL A 21 14.07 2.76 -4.50
C VAL A 21 12.82 1.90 -4.33
N LYS A 22 12.81 1.06 -3.30
CA LYS A 22 11.72 0.11 -3.11
C LYS A 22 10.38 0.76 -2.82
N TRP A 23 10.39 2.01 -2.39
CA TRP A 23 9.15 2.76 -2.09
C TRP A 23 8.84 3.81 -3.14
N THR A 24 9.65 3.89 -4.19
CA THR A 24 9.54 4.96 -5.17
C THR A 24 8.70 4.49 -6.35
N ALA A 25 7.75 5.34 -6.76
CA ALA A 25 6.92 5.06 -7.92
C ALA A 25 7.77 4.96 -9.18
N TYR A 26 7.31 4.20 -10.15
CA TYR A 26 8.07 3.97 -11.37
C TYR A 26 8.42 5.27 -12.09
N GLU A 27 7.47 6.17 -12.27
CA GLU A 27 7.74 7.42 -12.98
C GLU A 27 8.70 8.31 -12.21
N ALA A 28 8.67 8.24 -10.88
CA ALA A 28 9.61 8.99 -10.07
C ALA A 28 11.01 8.40 -10.17
N LEU A 29 11.07 7.08 -10.22
CA LEU A 29 12.34 6.37 -10.32
C LEU A 29 13.01 6.61 -11.67
N MET A 30 12.23 6.54 -12.73
CA MET A 30 12.77 6.62 -14.08
C MET A 30 12.92 8.03 -14.60
N TYR A 31 12.00 8.92 -14.24
CA TYR A 31 11.95 10.25 -14.83
C TYR A 31 12.04 11.37 -13.82
N GLY A 32 12.14 11.03 -12.54
CA GLY A 32 12.20 12.05 -11.50
C GLY A 32 10.90 12.80 -11.31
N LYS A 33 9.80 12.25 -11.80
CA LYS A 33 8.48 12.91 -11.68
C LYS A 33 7.79 12.48 -10.40
N TYR A 34 7.66 13.41 -9.47
CA TYR A 34 6.96 13.16 -8.23
C TYR A 34 5.64 13.92 -8.22
N THR A 35 4.57 13.21 -7.98
CA THR A 35 3.23 13.80 -7.85
C THR A 35 2.57 13.17 -6.65
N THR A 36 1.36 13.67 -6.35
CA THR A 36 0.55 13.05 -5.31
C THR A 36 0.34 11.56 -5.61
N LYS A 37 0.20 11.23 -6.88
CA LYS A 37 0.00 9.83 -7.26
C LYS A 37 1.24 8.99 -7.08
N SER A 38 2.42 9.60 -7.10
CA SER A 38 3.66 8.90 -6.74
C SER A 38 3.65 8.57 -5.25
N ASP A 39 3.12 9.48 -4.44
CA ASP A 39 2.97 9.22 -3.01
C ASP A 39 1.98 8.08 -2.75
N VAL A 40 0.96 7.98 -3.58
CA VAL A 40 0.00 6.87 -3.48
C VAL A 40 0.71 5.54 -3.70
N TRP A 41 1.59 5.48 -4.68
CA TRP A 41 2.39 4.27 -4.91
C TRP A 41 3.19 3.91 -3.67
N SER A 42 3.88 4.91 -3.09
CA SER A 42 4.69 4.68 -1.89
C SER A 42 3.83 4.18 -0.73
N TYR A 43 2.62 4.72 -0.61
CA TYR A 43 1.69 4.28 0.41
C TYR A 43 1.31 2.82 0.22
N GLY A 44 1.13 2.39 -1.03
CA GLY A 44 0.86 0.98 -1.31
C GLY A 44 1.98 0.07 -0.85
N VAL A 45 3.23 0.50 -1.03
CA VAL A 45 4.36 -0.28 -0.55
C VAL A 45 4.38 -0.31 0.98
N LEU A 46 4.02 0.79 1.60
CA LEU A 46 3.93 0.84 3.05
C LEU A 46 2.87 -0.13 3.56
N LEU A 47 1.72 -0.19 2.90
CA LEU A 47 0.69 -1.16 3.24
C LEU A 47 1.24 -2.58 3.15
N TYR A 48 2.00 -2.86 2.11
CA TYR A 48 2.61 -4.17 1.95
C TYR A 48 3.49 -4.50 3.16
N GLU A 49 4.31 -3.55 3.59
CA GLU A 49 5.17 -3.78 4.74
C GLU A 49 4.38 -4.06 6.01
N ILE A 50 3.36 -3.24 6.23
CA ILE A 50 2.56 -3.36 7.45
C ILE A 50 1.88 -4.73 7.52
N PHE A 51 1.31 -5.16 6.41
CA PHE A 51 0.50 -6.37 6.42
C PHE A 51 1.29 -7.64 6.15
N THR A 52 2.57 -7.52 5.85
CA THR A 52 3.45 -8.69 5.80
C THR A 52 4.17 -8.91 7.13
N ILE A 53 3.94 -8.04 8.09
CA ILE A 53 4.53 -8.17 9.42
C ILE A 53 6.05 -8.25 9.32
N GLY A 54 6.62 -7.15 8.84
CA GLY A 54 8.07 -7.07 8.74
C GLY A 54 8.66 -7.66 7.48
N GLY A 55 7.82 -8.00 6.52
CA GLY A 55 8.32 -8.45 5.24
C GLY A 55 8.97 -7.31 4.49
N SER A 56 10.09 -7.58 3.85
CA SER A 56 10.80 -6.58 3.08
C SER A 56 10.25 -6.54 1.67
N PRO A 57 9.97 -5.33 1.13
CA PRO A 57 9.56 -5.25 -0.26
C PRO A 57 10.71 -5.66 -1.18
N TYR A 58 10.35 -6.29 -2.29
CA TYR A 58 11.31 -6.72 -3.31
C TYR A 58 12.54 -7.39 -2.70
N PRO A 59 12.35 -8.49 -1.98
CA PRO A 59 13.48 -9.10 -1.28
C PRO A 59 14.58 -9.54 -2.25
N ARG A 60 15.82 -9.27 -1.86
CA ARG A 60 17.01 -9.68 -2.61
C ARG A 60 17.15 -9.02 -3.98
N MET A 61 16.51 -7.88 -4.17
CA MET A 61 16.59 -7.15 -5.44
C MET A 61 17.26 -5.81 -5.21
N ASP A 62 18.17 -5.46 -6.14
CA ASP A 62 18.74 -4.12 -6.11
C ASP A 62 17.88 -3.17 -6.94
N GLY A 63 18.24 -1.88 -6.91
CA GLY A 63 17.44 -0.87 -7.57
C GLY A 63 17.30 -1.06 -9.07
N ARG A 64 18.38 -1.50 -9.72
CA ARG A 64 18.34 -1.69 -11.16
C ARG A 64 17.40 -2.82 -11.55
N LYS A 65 17.49 -3.90 -10.81
CA LYS A 65 16.61 -5.04 -11.07
C LYS A 65 15.15 -4.67 -10.85
N ILE A 66 14.88 -3.93 -9.79
CA ILE A 66 13.52 -3.49 -9.51
C ILE A 66 12.99 -2.62 -10.65
N ALA A 67 13.79 -1.65 -11.11
CA ALA A 67 13.38 -0.77 -12.19
C ALA A 67 13.05 -1.57 -13.45
N ASN A 68 13.89 -2.53 -13.79
CA ASN A 68 13.67 -3.34 -14.98
C ASN A 68 12.40 -4.19 -14.85
N LEU A 69 12.17 -4.76 -13.69
CA LEU A 69 10.99 -5.57 -13.48
C LEU A 69 9.72 -4.74 -13.52
N LEU A 70 9.74 -3.56 -12.91
CA LEU A 70 8.59 -2.67 -12.93
C LEU A 70 8.24 -2.25 -14.35
N GLN A 71 9.27 -2.01 -15.17
CA GLN A 71 9.08 -1.64 -16.55
C GLN A 71 8.36 -2.75 -17.32
N ASP A 72 8.63 -3.99 -16.97
CA ASP A 72 8.00 -5.16 -17.59
C ASP A 72 6.66 -5.49 -17.00
N GLY A 73 6.18 -4.69 -16.06
CA GLY A 73 4.87 -4.91 -15.48
C GLY A 73 4.87 -5.74 -14.19
N TYR A 74 6.04 -6.10 -13.73
CA TYR A 74 6.13 -6.87 -12.49
C TYR A 74 5.61 -6.06 -11.30
N ARG A 75 4.89 -6.74 -10.43
CA ARG A 75 4.48 -6.19 -9.13
C ARG A 75 4.69 -7.28 -8.10
N MET A 76 4.87 -6.86 -6.85
CA MET A 76 5.05 -7.83 -5.78
C MET A 76 3.83 -8.74 -5.69
N PRO A 77 4.04 -10.04 -5.48
CA PRO A 77 2.92 -10.99 -5.38
C PRO A 77 2.17 -10.80 -4.08
N LYS A 78 0.95 -11.33 -4.05
CA LYS A 78 0.13 -11.24 -2.85
C LYS A 78 0.78 -12.01 -1.71
N PRO A 79 0.99 -11.35 -0.56
CA PRO A 79 1.48 -12.06 0.61
C PRO A 79 0.48 -13.10 1.08
N GLN A 80 0.98 -14.14 1.71
CA GLN A 80 0.18 -15.29 2.07
C GLN A 80 -0.96 -14.94 3.02
N HIS A 81 -0.72 -14.02 3.93
CA HIS A 81 -1.69 -13.69 4.97
C HIS A 81 -2.53 -12.45 4.65
N VAL A 82 -2.42 -11.94 3.44
CA VAL A 82 -3.13 -10.72 3.06
C VAL A 82 -4.36 -11.10 2.27
N ASP A 83 -5.50 -10.49 2.64
CA ASP A 83 -6.75 -10.71 1.94
C ASP A 83 -6.64 -10.23 0.50
N GLU A 84 -7.36 -10.90 -0.39
CA GLU A 84 -7.36 -10.53 -1.79
C GLU A 84 -7.82 -9.08 -1.97
N GLU A 85 -8.82 -8.67 -1.19
CA GLU A 85 -9.36 -7.32 -1.31
C GLU A 85 -8.30 -6.26 -0.97
N LEU A 86 -7.55 -6.50 0.10
CA LEU A 86 -6.48 -5.59 0.48
C LEU A 86 -5.36 -5.59 -0.56
N TYR A 87 -5.04 -6.76 -1.09
CA TYR A 87 -4.03 -6.85 -2.13
C TYR A 87 -4.44 -6.07 -3.38
N GLN A 88 -5.73 -6.11 -3.73
CA GLN A 88 -6.21 -5.35 -4.87
C GLN A 88 -6.06 -3.85 -4.64
N ILE A 89 -6.22 -3.40 -3.41
CA ILE A 89 -5.99 -2.00 -3.09
C ILE A 89 -4.52 -1.66 -3.32
N MET A 90 -3.61 -2.52 -2.86
CA MET A 90 -2.18 -2.31 -3.11
C MET A 90 -1.88 -2.25 -4.60
N MET A 91 -2.44 -3.18 -5.37
CA MET A 91 -2.19 -3.23 -6.80
C MET A 91 -2.70 -1.99 -7.52
N LYS A 92 -3.79 -1.42 -7.05
CA LYS A 92 -4.29 -0.17 -7.61
C LYS A 92 -3.31 0.98 -7.38
N CYS A 93 -2.64 0.97 -6.22
CA CYS A 93 -1.63 1.98 -5.92
C CYS A 93 -0.42 1.86 -6.84
N TRP A 94 -0.21 0.68 -7.39
CA TRP A 94 0.98 0.41 -8.21
C TRP A 94 0.66 0.35 -9.70
N LYS A 95 -0.42 0.98 -10.12
CA LYS A 95 -0.71 1.04 -11.55
C LYS A 95 0.33 1.86 -12.26
N ASN A 96 0.65 1.43 -13.48
CA ASN A 96 1.67 2.12 -14.25
C ASN A 96 1.28 3.56 -14.54
N ASP A 97 0.03 3.78 -14.89
CA ASP A 97 -0.50 5.12 -15.14
C ASP A 97 -0.82 5.79 -13.82
N PRO A 98 -0.11 6.87 -13.46
CA PRO A 98 -0.39 7.54 -12.18
C PRO A 98 -1.84 7.98 -12.05
N ASP A 99 -2.44 8.42 -13.16
CA ASP A 99 -3.83 8.89 -13.11
C ASP A 99 -4.82 7.77 -12.84
N ALA A 100 -4.43 6.54 -13.08
CA ALA A 100 -5.29 5.39 -12.81
C ALA A 100 -5.23 4.93 -11.36
N ARG A 101 -4.30 5.47 -10.59
CA ARG A 101 -4.19 5.13 -9.17
C ARG A 101 -5.27 5.84 -8.38
N PRO A 102 -5.70 5.26 -7.26
CA PRO A 102 -6.70 5.93 -6.42
C PRO A 102 -6.14 7.19 -5.78
N THR A 103 -7.03 8.06 -5.36
CA THR A 103 -6.65 9.20 -4.54
C THR A 103 -6.52 8.74 -3.09
N PHE A 104 -5.87 9.57 -2.26
CA PHE A 104 -5.79 9.26 -0.84
C PHE A 104 -7.17 9.24 -0.19
N THR A 105 -8.09 10.07 -0.67
CA THR A 105 -9.45 10.05 -0.16
C THR A 105 -10.12 8.71 -0.45
N GLU A 106 -9.96 8.23 -1.67
CA GLU A 106 -10.52 6.93 -2.05
C GLU A 106 -9.89 5.81 -1.24
N LEU A 107 -8.58 5.86 -1.04
CA LEU A 107 -7.89 4.85 -0.24
C LEU A 107 -8.41 4.86 1.20
N LYS A 108 -8.54 6.04 1.76
CA LYS A 108 -9.06 6.19 3.11
C LYS A 108 -10.43 5.55 3.24
N ASN A 109 -11.30 5.81 2.27
CA ASN A 109 -12.65 5.28 2.32
C ASN A 109 -12.67 3.76 2.15
N GLN A 110 -11.87 3.25 1.23
CA GLN A 110 -11.80 1.81 1.00
C GLN A 110 -11.27 1.07 2.22
N LEU A 111 -10.24 1.61 2.84
CA LEU A 111 -9.67 0.99 4.03
C LEU A 111 -10.63 1.08 5.21
N LYS A 112 -11.36 2.18 5.30
CA LYS A 112 -12.35 2.33 6.36
C LYS A 112 -13.48 1.34 6.19
N ASP A 113 -13.92 1.11 4.97
CA ASP A 113 -14.97 0.13 4.70
C ASP A 113 -14.53 -1.27 5.10
N MET A 114 -13.28 -1.61 4.80
CA MET A 114 -12.73 -2.89 5.21
C MET A 114 -12.68 -3.01 6.73
N GLU A 115 -12.30 -1.94 7.40
CA GLU A 115 -12.26 -1.94 8.86
C GLU A 115 -13.65 -2.16 9.44
N THR A 116 -14.64 -1.48 8.87
CA THR A 116 -16.02 -1.63 9.34
C THR A 116 -16.50 -3.06 9.17
N LEU A 117 -16.23 -3.64 8.01
CA LEU A 117 -16.61 -5.03 7.78
C LEU A 117 -15.91 -5.96 8.77
N HIS A 118 -14.64 -5.72 9.00
CA HIS A 118 -13.87 -6.52 9.95
C HIS A 118 -14.46 -6.44 11.35
N LYS A 119 -14.81 -5.24 11.78
CA LYS A 119 -15.41 -5.05 13.08
C LYS A 119 -16.76 -5.75 13.19
N LYS A 120 -17.53 -5.74 12.11
CA LYS A 120 -18.79 -6.45 12.09
C LYS A 120 -18.60 -7.95 12.30
N LEU A 121 -17.61 -8.50 11.62
CA LEU A 121 -17.33 -9.93 11.75
C LEU A 121 -16.88 -10.27 13.16
N ILE A 122 -16.06 -9.42 13.76
CA ILE A 122 -15.62 -9.63 15.12
C ILE A 122 -16.80 -9.57 16.08
N ASN A 123 -17.69 -8.59 15.89
CA ASN A 123 -18.86 -8.47 16.75
C ASN A 123 -19.77 -9.68 16.64
N MET A 124 -19.95 -10.20 15.45
CA MET A 124 -20.76 -11.40 15.27
C MET A 124 -20.16 -12.59 16.00
N THR A 125 -18.83 -12.69 15.94
CA THR A 125 -18.13 -13.75 16.65
C THR A 125 -18.33 -13.60 18.16
N MET A 126 -18.31 -12.37 18.66
CA MET A 126 -18.50 -12.11 20.08
C MET A 126 -19.92 -12.41 20.55
N TYR A 127 -20.89 -12.31 19.66
CA TYR A 127 -22.27 -12.65 20.02
C TYR A 127 -22.46 -14.14 20.19
N ASP A 128 -21.59 -14.95 19.66
CA ASP A 128 -21.60 -16.37 19.91
C ASP A 128 -20.87 -16.58 21.24
N LYS A 129 -21.62 -16.45 22.32
CA LYS A 129 -21.06 -16.51 23.66
C LYS A 129 -20.35 -17.83 23.91
N GLN A 130 -20.86 -18.88 23.33
CA GLN A 130 -20.29 -20.19 23.55
C GLN A 130 -18.90 -20.30 22.92
N LEU A 131 -18.78 -19.78 21.67
CA LEU A 131 -17.50 -19.81 21.00
C LEU A 131 -16.51 -18.91 21.74
N TYR A 132 -16.96 -17.75 22.18
CA TYR A 132 -16.10 -16.84 22.89
C TYR A 132 -15.61 -17.43 24.20
N ALA A 133 -16.51 -18.06 24.93
CA ALA A 133 -16.17 -18.69 26.20
C ALA A 133 -15.17 -19.82 25.99
N ASN A 134 -15.35 -20.59 24.93
CA ASN A 134 -14.42 -21.67 24.63
C ASN A 134 -13.03 -21.16 24.33
N VAL A 135 -12.96 -20.03 23.63
CA VAL A 135 -11.66 -19.44 23.32
C VAL A 135 -10.97 -18.98 24.60
N GLU A 136 -11.72 -18.39 25.51
CA GLU A 136 -11.17 -17.95 26.79
C GLU A 136 -10.69 -19.14 27.62
N ASP A 137 -11.45 -20.21 27.62
CA ASP A 137 -11.06 -21.41 28.34
C ASP A 137 -9.77 -21.98 27.79
N LEU A 138 -9.57 -21.88 26.49
CA LEU A 138 -8.35 -22.38 25.86
C LEU A 138 -7.13 -21.52 26.21
N ILE A 139 -7.35 -20.24 26.45
CA ILE A 139 -6.26 -19.35 26.78
C ILE A 139 -5.81 -19.51 28.21
N VAL A 140 -6.70 -19.88 29.09
CA VAL A 140 -6.37 -20.15 30.48
C VAL A 140 -5.77 -21.54 30.63
#